data_8f1d0926ee7d3e6cd1e190f61f7641aa
#
_entry.id   8f1d0926ee7d3e6cd1e190f61f7641aa
#
_cell.length_a   1.000
_cell.length_b   1.000
_cell.length_c   1.000
_cell.angle_alpha   90.00
_cell.angle_beta   90.00
_cell.angle_gamma   90.00
#
_symmetry.space_group_name_H-M   'P 1'
#
loop_
_entity.id
_entity.type
_entity.pdbx_description
1 polymer ?
#
loop_
_entity_poly.entity_id
_entity_poly.type
_entity_poly.pdbx_seq_one_letter_code
_entity_poly.pdbx_strand_id
1 'polypeptide(L)'
;MRSRPPRWLSRKDTRRREEIERLRARVARLGEAADNHARRLTELDREIANLEGQIQSAGGDGLGEKAATLQDERDLAARHQEHLQARVTSLQLLKSTIEACYAEQRDKLNEPLRRHLRPFLGYLFPDAELELGDGFSISGLRRGKALPERFEILSGGTQEQIAVLVRLAMGAMLCERGQEVPIILDDSLAWCGDERIEQMFDAINRAGRNQQVIVLTCRTNTFRKLGGTMLKISAAEA
;
A
#
# COMPACT_ATOMS: atom_id res chain seq x y z
N MET A 1 11.04 21.90 12.60
CA MET A 1 11.10 22.06 11.12
C MET A 1 10.85 20.70 10.48
N ARG A 2 9.65 20.47 9.96
CA ARG A 2 9.35 19.23 9.22
C ARG A 2 9.92 19.40 7.82
N SER A 3 10.96 18.66 7.48
CA SER A 3 11.51 18.62 6.12
C SER A 3 10.48 18.01 5.20
N ARG A 4 9.94 18.79 4.26
CA ARG A 4 9.10 18.30 3.16
C ARG A 4 9.91 17.30 2.32
N PRO A 5 9.34 16.15 1.96
CA PRO A 5 10.00 15.23 1.05
C PRO A 5 10.30 15.95 -0.27
N PRO A 6 11.37 15.61 -0.96
CA PRO A 6 11.77 16.31 -2.19
C PRO A 6 10.66 16.20 -3.25
N ARG A 7 10.32 17.35 -3.83
CA ARG A 7 9.20 17.57 -4.77
C ARG A 7 9.17 16.64 -6.00
N TRP A 8 10.29 16.00 -6.34
CA TRP A 8 10.39 15.08 -7.47
C TRP A 8 9.93 13.64 -7.15
N LEU A 9 10.05 13.17 -5.89
CA LEU A 9 9.48 11.87 -5.45
C LEU A 9 7.96 11.91 -5.48
N SER A 10 7.35 12.96 -4.96
CA SER A 10 5.91 13.17 -4.95
C SER A 10 5.30 13.22 -6.37
N ARG A 11 6.00 13.80 -7.35
CA ARG A 11 5.52 13.90 -8.74
C ARG A 11 5.53 12.57 -9.49
N LYS A 12 6.53 11.69 -9.25
CA LYS A 12 6.57 10.36 -9.87
C LYS A 12 5.47 9.44 -9.31
N ASP A 13 5.24 9.49 -8.02
CA ASP A 13 4.20 8.67 -7.38
C ASP A 13 2.80 9.14 -7.75
N THR A 14 2.58 10.45 -7.87
CA THR A 14 1.30 11.00 -8.33
C THR A 14 1.02 10.58 -9.79
N ARG A 15 2.01 10.70 -10.68
CA ARG A 15 1.87 10.27 -12.09
C ARG A 15 1.56 8.77 -12.22
N ARG A 16 2.24 7.92 -11.44
CA ARG A 16 1.98 6.47 -11.42
C ARG A 16 0.57 6.15 -10.93
N ARG A 17 0.09 6.81 -9.89
CA ARG A 17 -1.28 6.64 -9.40
C ARG A 17 -2.31 7.07 -10.43
N GLU A 18 -2.11 8.22 -11.05
CA GLU A 18 -2.98 8.70 -12.14
C GLU A 18 -3.00 7.74 -13.33
N GLU A 19 -1.87 7.15 -13.69
CA GLU A 19 -1.78 6.17 -14.77
C GLU A 19 -2.51 4.85 -14.43
N ILE A 20 -2.37 4.36 -13.21
CA ILE A 20 -3.11 3.19 -12.71
C ILE A 20 -4.63 3.45 -12.72
N GLU A 21 -5.08 4.60 -12.26
CA GLU A 21 -6.51 4.96 -12.30
C GLU A 21 -7.04 5.09 -13.74
N ARG A 22 -6.24 5.65 -14.66
CA ARG A 22 -6.59 5.67 -16.10
C ARG A 22 -6.71 4.27 -16.69
N LEU A 23 -5.79 3.35 -16.34
CA LEU A 23 -5.84 1.97 -16.79
C LEU A 23 -7.05 1.23 -16.19
N ARG A 24 -7.36 1.41 -14.92
CA ARG A 24 -8.56 0.86 -14.28
C ARG A 24 -9.85 1.33 -14.97
N ALA A 25 -9.96 2.64 -15.20
CA ALA A 25 -11.10 3.21 -15.90
C ALA A 25 -11.20 2.72 -17.36
N ARG A 26 -10.06 2.43 -18.01
CA ARG A 26 -10.03 1.87 -19.36
C ARG A 26 -10.47 0.40 -19.38
N VAL A 27 -10.02 -0.41 -18.41
CA VAL A 27 -10.46 -1.81 -18.26
C VAL A 27 -11.97 -1.87 -18.00
N ALA A 28 -12.49 -1.04 -17.11
CA ALA A 28 -13.92 -0.98 -16.82
C ALA A 28 -14.74 -0.65 -18.08
N ARG A 29 -14.34 0.40 -18.84
CA ARG A 29 -15.01 0.78 -20.08
C ARG A 29 -14.97 -0.31 -21.16
N LEU A 30 -13.85 -1.02 -21.28
CA LEU A 30 -13.73 -2.14 -22.23
C LEU A 30 -14.57 -3.34 -21.79
N GLY A 31 -14.69 -3.59 -20.49
CA GLY A 31 -15.61 -4.60 -19.95
C GLY A 31 -17.07 -4.29 -20.28
N GLU A 32 -17.51 -3.05 -19.99
CA GLU A 32 -18.87 -2.60 -20.34
C GLU A 32 -19.15 -2.71 -21.86
N ALA A 33 -18.17 -2.36 -22.69
CA ALA A 33 -18.30 -2.49 -24.13
C ALA A 33 -18.43 -3.96 -24.57
N ALA A 34 -17.64 -4.86 -23.99
CA ALA A 34 -17.73 -6.29 -24.26
C ALA A 34 -19.11 -6.86 -23.86
N ASP A 35 -19.62 -6.49 -22.69
CA ASP A 35 -20.96 -6.90 -22.23
C ASP A 35 -22.07 -6.38 -23.14
N ASN A 36 -21.94 -5.14 -23.60
CA ASN A 36 -22.91 -4.55 -24.55
C ASN A 36 -22.90 -5.28 -25.89
N HIS A 37 -21.71 -5.64 -26.40
CA HIS A 37 -21.61 -6.43 -27.64
C HIS A 37 -22.17 -7.86 -27.46
N ALA A 38 -21.94 -8.50 -26.29
CA ALA A 38 -22.51 -9.80 -25.99
C ALA A 38 -24.04 -9.77 -25.96
N ARG A 39 -24.64 -8.73 -25.35
CA ARG A 39 -26.09 -8.53 -25.36
C ARG A 39 -26.61 -8.33 -26.79
N ARG A 40 -25.91 -7.52 -27.57
CA ARG A 40 -26.31 -7.27 -28.97
C ARG A 40 -26.23 -8.50 -29.83
N LEU A 41 -25.23 -9.38 -29.64
CA LEU A 41 -25.18 -10.68 -30.31
C LEU A 41 -26.41 -11.54 -29.97
N THR A 42 -26.79 -11.63 -28.70
CA THR A 42 -27.95 -12.40 -28.27
C THR A 42 -29.26 -11.87 -28.89
N GLU A 43 -29.37 -10.54 -29.02
CA GLU A 43 -30.52 -9.93 -29.70
C GLU A 43 -30.56 -10.29 -31.17
N LEU A 44 -29.42 -10.18 -31.89
CA LEU A 44 -29.33 -10.53 -33.31
C LEU A 44 -29.61 -12.02 -33.57
N ASP A 45 -29.12 -12.92 -32.70
CA ASP A 45 -29.44 -14.35 -32.81
C ASP A 45 -30.95 -14.62 -32.68
N ARG A 46 -31.62 -13.92 -31.75
CA ARG A 46 -33.10 -14.04 -31.63
C ARG A 46 -33.82 -13.47 -32.84
N GLU A 47 -33.34 -12.37 -33.40
CA GLU A 47 -33.91 -11.74 -34.59
C GLU A 47 -33.71 -12.64 -35.81
N ILE A 48 -32.54 -13.26 -36.00
CA ILE A 48 -32.27 -14.25 -37.05
C ILE A 48 -33.25 -15.43 -36.93
N ALA A 49 -33.39 -16.04 -35.75
CA ALA A 49 -34.28 -17.16 -35.53
C ALA A 49 -35.74 -16.83 -35.85
N ASN A 50 -36.17 -15.60 -35.47
CA ASN A 50 -37.51 -15.11 -35.79
C ASN A 50 -37.72 -14.92 -37.31
N LEU A 51 -36.74 -14.33 -38.00
CA LEU A 51 -36.78 -14.10 -39.44
C LEU A 51 -36.73 -15.41 -40.22
N GLU A 52 -35.93 -16.39 -39.82
CA GLU A 52 -35.88 -17.72 -40.39
C GLU A 52 -37.27 -18.40 -40.31
N GLY A 53 -37.95 -18.30 -39.15
CA GLY A 53 -39.32 -18.76 -38.98
C GLY A 53 -40.32 -18.07 -39.89
N GLN A 54 -40.19 -16.76 -40.11
CA GLN A 54 -41.03 -15.98 -41.03
C GLN A 54 -40.75 -16.34 -42.48
N ILE A 55 -39.50 -16.58 -42.90
CA ILE A 55 -39.11 -17.04 -44.23
C ILE A 55 -39.81 -18.39 -44.52
N GLN A 56 -39.75 -19.31 -43.58
CA GLN A 56 -40.33 -20.64 -43.69
C GLN A 56 -41.87 -20.59 -43.84
N SER A 57 -42.52 -19.61 -43.18
CA SER A 57 -43.99 -19.47 -43.22
C SER A 57 -44.52 -18.65 -44.42
N ALA A 58 -43.70 -17.70 -44.95
CA ALA A 58 -44.16 -16.71 -45.96
C ALA A 58 -43.70 -16.99 -47.41
N GLY A 59 -42.97 -18.07 -47.67
CA GLY A 59 -42.53 -18.39 -49.03
C GLY A 59 -41.40 -17.52 -49.59
N GLY A 60 -40.69 -16.77 -48.76
CA GLY A 60 -39.30 -16.45 -49.00
C GLY A 60 -38.89 -15.11 -49.65
N ASP A 61 -39.79 -14.32 -50.22
CA ASP A 61 -39.37 -13.11 -50.93
C ASP A 61 -38.83 -11.98 -50.01
N GLY A 62 -37.55 -11.68 -50.11
CA GLY A 62 -36.85 -10.59 -49.42
C GLY A 62 -36.43 -10.88 -47.96
N LEU A 63 -36.92 -11.97 -47.33
CA LEU A 63 -36.54 -12.31 -45.93
C LEU A 63 -35.18 -13.00 -45.85
N GLY A 64 -34.78 -13.73 -46.89
CA GLY A 64 -33.46 -14.35 -46.97
C GLY A 64 -32.31 -13.35 -47.00
N GLU A 65 -32.49 -12.22 -47.72
CA GLU A 65 -31.51 -11.14 -47.78
C GLU A 65 -31.33 -10.41 -46.41
N LYS A 66 -32.47 -10.22 -45.70
CA LYS A 66 -32.43 -9.68 -44.33
C LYS A 66 -31.76 -10.64 -43.34
N ALA A 67 -32.03 -11.93 -43.45
CA ALA A 67 -31.37 -12.93 -42.59
C ALA A 67 -29.87 -13.00 -42.84
N ALA A 68 -29.40 -12.92 -44.08
CA ALA A 68 -27.98 -12.86 -44.41
C ALA A 68 -27.32 -11.62 -43.84
N THR A 69 -27.95 -10.43 -43.97
CA THR A 69 -27.43 -9.18 -43.44
C THR A 69 -27.29 -9.24 -41.91
N LEU A 70 -28.30 -9.75 -41.20
CA LEU A 70 -28.26 -9.91 -39.75
C LEU A 70 -27.19 -10.91 -39.30
N GLN A 71 -26.96 -11.96 -40.09
CA GLN A 71 -25.91 -12.93 -39.86
C GLN A 71 -24.51 -12.30 -39.96
N ASP A 72 -24.29 -11.47 -40.99
CA ASP A 72 -23.05 -10.72 -41.17
C ASP A 72 -22.80 -9.72 -40.02
N GLU A 73 -23.85 -9.02 -39.59
CA GLU A 73 -23.78 -8.11 -38.44
C GLU A 73 -23.43 -8.85 -37.15
N ARG A 74 -24.07 -10.00 -36.91
CA ARG A 74 -23.78 -10.88 -35.78
C ARG A 74 -22.31 -11.30 -35.76
N ASP A 75 -21.82 -11.78 -36.92
CA ASP A 75 -20.45 -12.28 -37.05
C ASP A 75 -19.42 -11.17 -36.88
N LEU A 76 -19.74 -9.96 -37.32
CA LEU A 76 -18.92 -8.78 -37.08
C LEU A 76 -18.90 -8.42 -35.58
N ALA A 77 -20.07 -8.43 -34.93
CA ALA A 77 -20.17 -8.15 -33.48
C ALA A 77 -19.47 -9.22 -32.65
N ALA A 78 -19.53 -10.50 -33.04
CA ALA A 78 -18.80 -11.59 -32.38
C ALA A 78 -17.28 -11.39 -32.45
N ARG A 79 -16.75 -11.09 -33.64
CA ARG A 79 -15.31 -10.79 -33.82
C ARG A 79 -14.86 -9.57 -32.99
N HIS A 80 -15.71 -8.55 -32.92
CA HIS A 80 -15.42 -7.36 -32.10
C HIS A 80 -15.41 -7.69 -30.61
N GLN A 81 -16.37 -8.50 -30.14
CA GLN A 81 -16.41 -8.99 -28.77
C GLN A 81 -15.14 -9.77 -28.40
N GLU A 82 -14.71 -10.73 -29.24
CA GLU A 82 -13.50 -11.52 -29.03
C GLU A 82 -12.27 -10.61 -28.91
N HIS A 83 -12.14 -9.62 -29.80
CA HIS A 83 -11.05 -8.66 -29.77
C HIS A 83 -11.03 -7.85 -28.46
N LEU A 84 -12.19 -7.34 -28.03
CA LEU A 84 -12.31 -6.60 -26.78
C LEU A 84 -12.01 -7.48 -25.57
N GLN A 85 -12.50 -8.71 -25.56
CA GLN A 85 -12.26 -9.66 -24.47
C GLN A 85 -10.76 -9.99 -24.33
N ALA A 86 -10.07 -10.25 -25.45
CA ALA A 86 -8.64 -10.47 -25.47
C ALA A 86 -7.87 -9.25 -24.91
N ARG A 87 -8.30 -8.04 -25.28
CA ARG A 87 -7.71 -6.80 -24.80
C ARG A 87 -7.93 -6.58 -23.30
N VAL A 88 -9.14 -6.87 -22.79
CA VAL A 88 -9.44 -6.82 -21.35
C VAL A 88 -8.55 -7.79 -20.59
N THR A 89 -8.45 -9.03 -21.04
CA THR A 89 -7.59 -10.05 -20.42
C THR A 89 -6.13 -9.62 -20.38
N SER A 90 -5.62 -9.08 -21.48
CA SER A 90 -4.24 -8.57 -21.54
C SER A 90 -3.99 -7.41 -20.59
N LEU A 91 -4.94 -6.48 -20.48
CA LEU A 91 -4.83 -5.35 -19.54
C LEU A 91 -4.95 -5.78 -18.07
N GLN A 92 -5.77 -6.77 -17.78
CA GLN A 92 -5.87 -7.35 -16.44
C GLN A 92 -4.57 -8.04 -16.04
N LEU A 93 -3.97 -8.82 -16.96
CA LEU A 93 -2.67 -9.46 -16.73
C LEU A 93 -1.58 -8.41 -16.51
N LEU A 94 -1.52 -7.38 -17.35
CA LEU A 94 -0.55 -6.29 -17.18
C LEU A 94 -0.71 -5.60 -15.82
N LYS A 95 -1.94 -5.28 -15.44
CA LYS A 95 -2.24 -4.67 -14.14
C LYS A 95 -1.77 -5.54 -12.97
N SER A 96 -2.16 -6.82 -12.97
CA SER A 96 -1.77 -7.74 -11.89
C SER A 96 -0.26 -7.94 -11.81
N THR A 97 0.42 -8.00 -12.95
CA THR A 97 1.89 -8.10 -13.01
C THR A 97 2.56 -6.86 -12.43
N ILE A 98 2.10 -5.67 -12.81
CA ILE A 98 2.63 -4.40 -12.26
C ILE A 98 2.39 -4.33 -10.75
N GLU A 99 1.20 -4.67 -10.27
CA GLU A 99 0.87 -4.68 -8.85
C GLU A 99 1.74 -5.68 -8.06
N ALA A 100 1.97 -6.87 -8.61
CA ALA A 100 2.84 -7.88 -8.01
C ALA A 100 4.31 -7.42 -7.96
N CYS A 101 4.84 -6.90 -9.06
CA CYS A 101 6.20 -6.36 -9.11
C CYS A 101 6.39 -5.19 -8.14
N TYR A 102 5.39 -4.32 -8.05
CA TYR A 102 5.42 -3.19 -7.13
C TYR A 102 5.42 -3.64 -5.67
N ALA A 103 4.56 -4.61 -5.31
CA ALA A 103 4.53 -5.20 -3.97
C ALA A 103 5.86 -5.87 -3.61
N GLU A 104 6.44 -6.64 -4.53
CA GLU A 104 7.74 -7.29 -4.34
C GLU A 104 8.86 -6.27 -4.11
N GLN A 105 8.91 -5.21 -4.91
CA GLN A 105 9.90 -4.14 -4.76
C GLN A 105 9.76 -3.41 -3.43
N ARG A 106 8.53 -3.07 -3.04
CA ARG A 106 8.23 -2.45 -1.74
C ARG A 106 8.68 -3.35 -0.59
N ASP A 107 8.38 -4.64 -0.65
CA ASP A 107 8.74 -5.58 0.41
C ASP A 107 10.25 -5.75 0.52
N LYS A 108 10.97 -5.82 -0.60
CA LYS A 108 12.44 -5.83 -0.62
C LYS A 108 13.06 -4.56 -0.01
N LEU A 109 12.46 -3.40 -0.26
CA LEU A 109 12.91 -2.13 0.32
C LEU A 109 12.65 -2.05 1.83
N ASN A 110 11.52 -2.60 2.28
CA ASN A 110 11.12 -2.55 3.69
C ASN A 110 11.76 -3.66 4.55
N GLU A 111 12.22 -4.76 3.93
CA GLU A 111 12.76 -5.92 4.65
C GLU A 111 13.94 -5.59 5.58
N PRO A 112 14.93 -4.76 5.18
CA PRO A 112 16.00 -4.37 6.10
C PRO A 112 15.47 -3.67 7.35
N LEU A 113 14.50 -2.77 7.19
CA LEU A 113 13.90 -2.09 8.33
C LEU A 113 13.10 -3.05 9.22
N ARG A 114 12.32 -3.98 8.65
CA ARG A 114 11.58 -5.00 9.40
C ARG A 114 12.51 -5.86 10.25
N ARG A 115 13.65 -6.27 9.68
CA ARG A 115 14.67 -7.08 10.38
C ARG A 115 15.20 -6.35 11.61
N HIS A 116 15.53 -5.07 11.48
CA HIS A 116 16.02 -4.26 12.59
C HIS A 116 14.94 -3.87 13.58
N LEU A 117 13.69 -3.73 13.13
CA LEU A 117 12.56 -3.33 13.96
C LEU A 117 12.05 -4.47 14.86
N ARG A 118 12.04 -5.70 14.36
CA ARG A 118 11.51 -6.87 15.07
C ARG A 118 12.04 -7.04 16.50
N PRO A 119 13.36 -6.90 16.77
CA PRO A 119 13.89 -6.99 18.13
C PRO A 119 13.39 -5.88 19.06
N PHE A 120 13.11 -4.67 18.53
CA PHE A 120 12.60 -3.55 19.30
C PHE A 120 11.09 -3.69 19.56
N LEU A 121 10.32 -4.12 18.57
CA LEU A 121 8.88 -4.39 18.74
C LEU A 121 8.62 -5.43 19.82
N GLY A 122 9.47 -6.46 19.92
CA GLY A 122 9.32 -7.52 20.90
C GLY A 122 9.32 -7.07 22.36
N TYR A 123 9.86 -5.88 22.67
CA TYR A 123 9.82 -5.34 24.03
C TYR A 123 8.41 -4.91 24.47
N LEU A 124 7.62 -4.34 23.55
CA LEU A 124 6.31 -3.79 23.86
C LEU A 124 5.15 -4.60 23.29
N PHE A 125 5.39 -5.22 22.14
CA PHE A 125 4.38 -5.90 21.36
C PHE A 125 4.89 -7.28 20.95
N PRO A 126 4.93 -8.26 21.90
CA PRO A 126 5.28 -9.63 21.57
C PRO A 126 4.38 -10.15 20.44
N ASP A 127 4.96 -10.85 19.48
CA ASP A 127 4.27 -11.39 18.30
C ASP A 127 3.57 -10.37 17.39
N ALA A 128 3.92 -9.09 17.51
CA ALA A 128 3.41 -8.06 16.61
C ALA A 128 4.32 -7.84 15.41
N GLU A 129 3.68 -7.56 14.27
CA GLU A 129 4.32 -7.17 13.03
C GLU A 129 3.82 -5.79 12.60
N LEU A 130 4.76 -4.93 12.18
CA LEU A 130 4.43 -3.62 11.63
C LEU A 130 4.25 -3.73 10.12
N GLU A 131 3.10 -3.28 9.63
CA GLU A 131 2.86 -3.17 8.19
C GLU A 131 3.45 -1.86 7.69
N LEU A 132 4.42 -1.99 6.78
CA LEU A 132 5.09 -0.86 6.15
C LEU A 132 4.54 -0.67 4.73
N GLY A 133 4.14 0.55 4.45
CA GLY A 133 3.76 1.01 3.12
C GLY A 133 4.94 1.59 2.35
N ASP A 134 4.63 2.46 1.40
CA ASP A 134 5.62 3.10 0.55
C ASP A 134 6.47 4.11 1.34
N GLY A 135 7.78 4.14 1.04
CA GLY A 135 8.69 5.09 1.66
C GLY A 135 8.82 4.95 3.17
N PHE A 136 8.72 3.71 3.68
CA PHE A 136 8.74 3.39 5.11
C PHE A 136 7.58 4.00 5.91
N SER A 137 6.47 4.33 5.25
CA SER A 137 5.26 4.76 5.96
C SER A 137 4.69 3.59 6.77
N ILE A 138 4.14 3.89 7.94
CA ILE A 138 3.51 2.89 8.78
C ILE A 138 2.03 2.83 8.40
N SER A 139 1.56 1.68 7.91
CA SER A 139 0.16 1.48 7.53
C SER A 139 -0.66 0.81 8.62
N GLY A 140 -0.05 -0.06 9.43
CA GLY A 140 -0.77 -0.75 10.48
C GLY A 140 0.11 -1.59 11.40
N LEU A 141 -0.51 -2.11 12.45
CA LEU A 141 0.08 -3.04 13.41
C LEU A 141 -0.76 -4.31 13.45
N ARG A 142 -0.16 -5.45 13.17
CA ARG A 142 -0.77 -6.78 13.32
C ARG A 142 -0.29 -7.41 14.61
N ARG A 143 -1.21 -7.90 15.44
CA ARG A 143 -0.90 -8.60 16.68
C ARG A 143 -1.27 -10.07 16.54
N GLY A 144 -0.27 -10.96 16.51
CA GLY A 144 -0.47 -12.39 16.32
C GLY A 144 -1.23 -12.71 15.03
N LYS A 145 -2.33 -13.47 15.14
CA LYS A 145 -3.17 -13.88 13.99
C LYS A 145 -4.33 -12.92 13.69
N ALA A 146 -4.45 -11.80 14.41
CA ALA A 146 -5.51 -10.83 14.19
C ALA A 146 -5.33 -10.06 12.86
N LEU A 147 -6.42 -9.47 12.37
CA LEU A 147 -6.33 -8.52 11.27
C LEU A 147 -5.51 -7.30 11.69
N PRO A 148 -4.74 -6.69 10.77
CA PRO A 148 -3.95 -5.53 11.09
C PRO A 148 -4.85 -4.35 11.47
N GLU A 149 -4.52 -3.70 12.57
CA GLU A 149 -5.12 -2.45 12.99
C GLU A 149 -4.43 -1.30 12.24
N ARG A 150 -5.21 -0.42 11.62
CA ARG A 150 -4.66 0.75 10.93
C ARG A 150 -3.92 1.65 11.93
N PHE A 151 -2.79 2.21 11.50
CA PHE A 151 -1.95 3.03 12.38
C PHE A 151 -2.69 4.24 12.97
N GLU A 152 -3.56 4.88 12.19
CA GLU A 152 -4.29 6.09 12.58
C GLU A 152 -5.33 5.85 13.70
N ILE A 153 -5.80 4.61 13.85
CA ILE A 153 -6.78 4.27 14.91
C ILE A 153 -6.14 3.78 16.21
N LEU A 154 -4.81 3.58 16.21
CA LEU A 154 -4.09 3.22 17.44
C LEU A 154 -4.10 4.41 18.42
N SER A 155 -4.03 4.10 19.72
CA SER A 155 -3.91 5.16 20.73
C SER A 155 -2.66 6.01 20.50
N GLY A 156 -2.73 7.32 20.82
CA GLY A 156 -1.59 8.23 20.64
C GLY A 156 -0.30 7.73 21.29
N GLY A 157 -0.39 7.15 22.49
CA GLY A 157 0.77 6.54 23.14
C GLY A 157 1.35 5.35 22.38
N THR A 158 0.50 4.51 21.76
CA THR A 158 0.96 3.39 20.92
C THR A 158 1.62 3.91 19.64
N GLN A 159 1.04 4.91 19.01
CA GLN A 159 1.63 5.54 17.81
C GLN A 159 3.01 6.14 18.12
N GLU A 160 3.12 6.85 19.24
CA GLU A 160 4.37 7.44 19.69
C GLU A 160 5.44 6.37 19.97
N GLN A 161 5.08 5.30 20.68
CA GLN A 161 5.98 4.18 20.95
C GLN A 161 6.49 3.54 19.65
N ILE A 162 5.60 3.22 18.73
CA ILE A 162 5.96 2.66 17.42
C ILE A 162 6.89 3.63 16.66
N ALA A 163 6.58 4.92 16.64
CA ALA A 163 7.42 5.92 15.98
C ALA A 163 8.85 5.98 16.54
N VAL A 164 8.99 5.85 17.86
CA VAL A 164 10.33 5.77 18.50
C VAL A 164 11.03 4.48 18.10
N LEU A 165 10.36 3.31 18.19
CA LEU A 165 10.96 2.03 17.82
C LEU A 165 11.41 1.99 16.36
N VAL A 166 10.65 2.59 15.45
CA VAL A 166 11.04 2.71 14.03
C VAL A 166 12.31 3.59 13.90
N ARG A 167 12.41 4.69 14.62
CA ARG A 167 13.64 5.53 14.60
C ARG A 167 14.84 4.75 15.11
N LEU A 168 14.71 3.99 16.21
CA LEU A 168 15.78 3.14 16.73
C LEU A 168 16.21 2.08 15.71
N ALA A 169 15.24 1.44 15.02
CA ALA A 169 15.50 0.46 13.98
C ALA A 169 16.19 1.07 12.75
N MET A 170 15.75 2.27 12.32
CA MET A 170 16.40 2.99 11.22
C MET A 170 17.84 3.36 11.55
N GLY A 171 18.09 3.84 12.77
CA GLY A 171 19.46 4.11 13.24
C GLY A 171 20.32 2.85 13.23
N ALA A 172 19.81 1.72 13.74
CA ALA A 172 20.51 0.44 13.72
C ALA A 172 20.81 -0.04 12.27
N MET A 173 19.87 0.14 11.36
CA MET A 173 20.04 -0.17 9.94
C MET A 173 21.13 0.71 9.28
N LEU A 174 21.21 1.98 9.63
CA LEU A 174 22.24 2.89 9.13
C LEU A 174 23.63 2.56 9.71
N CYS A 175 23.70 2.25 11.01
CA CYS A 175 24.93 1.81 11.65
C CYS A 175 25.50 0.52 11.01
N GLU A 176 24.63 -0.46 10.65
CA GLU A 176 25.08 -1.66 9.95
C GLU A 176 25.72 -1.35 8.59
N ARG A 177 25.33 -0.24 7.97
CA ARG A 177 25.90 0.28 6.71
C ARG A 177 27.13 1.18 6.93
N GLY A 178 27.63 1.28 8.15
CA GLY A 178 28.78 2.13 8.50
C GLY A 178 28.44 3.62 8.59
N GLN A 179 27.18 3.99 8.68
CA GLN A 179 26.73 5.36 8.85
C GLN A 179 26.33 5.58 10.32
N GLU A 180 27.24 6.18 11.09
CA GLU A 180 26.98 6.52 12.49
C GLU A 180 26.14 7.82 12.56
N VAL A 181 24.85 7.66 12.81
CA VAL A 181 23.90 8.77 12.92
C VAL A 181 23.33 8.81 14.33
N PRO A 182 23.41 9.94 15.07
CA PRO A 182 22.80 10.05 16.38
C PRO A 182 21.27 10.09 16.25
N ILE A 183 20.58 9.42 17.18
CA ILE A 183 19.13 9.50 17.31
C ILE A 183 18.79 10.53 18.36
N ILE A 184 17.97 11.50 17.98
CA ILE A 184 17.49 12.54 18.89
C ILE A 184 16.01 12.26 19.18
N LEU A 185 15.69 12.08 20.45
CA LEU A 185 14.34 11.92 20.96
C LEU A 185 14.00 13.17 21.78
N ASP A 186 13.19 14.04 21.21
CA ASP A 186 12.79 15.29 21.83
C ASP A 186 11.37 15.16 22.38
N ASP A 187 11.28 15.28 23.71
CA ASP A 187 10.05 15.14 24.52
C ASP A 187 9.18 13.94 24.13
N SER A 188 9.85 12.88 23.66
CA SER A 188 9.21 11.64 23.22
C SER A 188 8.73 10.81 24.41
N LEU A 189 7.70 9.97 24.20
CA LEU A 189 7.07 9.12 25.21
C LEU A 189 6.25 9.91 26.25
N ALA A 190 5.76 11.08 25.86
CA ALA A 190 4.93 11.93 26.72
C ALA A 190 3.60 11.23 27.10
N TRP A 191 3.04 10.45 26.19
CA TRP A 191 1.77 9.71 26.33
C TRP A 191 1.97 8.25 26.77
N CYS A 192 3.17 7.89 27.23
CA CYS A 192 3.49 6.54 27.64
C CYS A 192 3.14 6.33 29.12
N GLY A 193 2.40 5.28 29.45
CA GLY A 193 2.15 4.86 30.84
C GLY A 193 3.41 4.28 31.50
N ASP A 194 3.46 4.29 32.81
CA ASP A 194 4.67 3.97 33.60
C ASP A 194 5.26 2.58 33.31
N GLU A 195 4.41 1.56 33.13
CA GLU A 195 4.86 0.20 32.83
C GLU A 195 5.49 0.12 31.42
N ARG A 196 4.86 0.75 30.44
CA ARG A 196 5.36 0.73 29.06
C ARG A 196 6.58 1.61 28.86
N ILE A 197 6.77 2.65 29.67
CA ILE A 197 7.94 3.50 29.57
C ILE A 197 9.21 2.74 29.98
N GLU A 198 9.13 1.80 30.93
CA GLU A 198 10.26 0.96 31.31
C GLU A 198 10.67 0.02 30.18
N GLN A 199 9.69 -0.59 29.50
CA GLN A 199 9.94 -1.40 28.29
C GLN A 199 10.57 -0.57 27.15
N MET A 200 10.14 0.69 27.00
CA MET A 200 10.78 1.62 26.04
C MET A 200 12.21 1.95 26.43
N PHE A 201 12.51 2.08 27.73
CA PHE A 201 13.88 2.29 28.21
C PHE A 201 14.78 1.12 27.86
N ASP A 202 14.28 -0.12 27.95
CA ASP A 202 15.02 -1.31 27.52
C ASP A 202 15.34 -1.26 26.04
N ALA A 203 14.38 -0.85 25.21
CA ALA A 203 14.59 -0.69 23.77
C ALA A 203 15.63 0.42 23.46
N ILE A 204 15.53 1.56 24.14
CA ILE A 204 16.48 2.67 23.99
C ILE A 204 17.88 2.27 24.44
N ASN A 205 18.00 1.59 25.60
CA ASN A 205 19.28 1.10 26.12
C ASN A 205 19.92 0.06 25.19
N ARG A 206 19.11 -0.83 24.59
CA ARG A 206 19.59 -1.74 23.57
C ARG A 206 20.17 -1.01 22.37
N ALA A 207 19.47 0.00 21.87
CA ALA A 207 19.95 0.82 20.75
C ALA A 207 21.25 1.56 21.13
N GLY A 208 21.30 2.13 22.35
CA GLY A 208 22.44 2.89 22.86
C GLY A 208 23.75 2.09 23.00
N ARG A 209 23.71 0.76 22.85
CA ARG A 209 24.95 -0.05 22.83
C ARG A 209 25.74 0.12 21.54
N ASN A 210 25.08 0.39 20.43
CA ASN A 210 25.67 0.42 19.09
C ASN A 210 25.55 1.78 18.40
N GLN A 211 24.80 2.72 18.98
CA GLN A 211 24.56 4.03 18.38
C GLN A 211 24.31 5.09 19.47
N GLN A 212 24.61 6.33 19.16
CA GLN A 212 24.35 7.42 20.08
C GLN A 212 22.86 7.75 20.12
N VAL A 213 22.25 7.74 21.32
CA VAL A 213 20.87 8.18 21.52
C VAL A 213 20.88 9.36 22.48
N ILE A 214 20.35 10.49 22.04
CA ILE A 214 20.22 11.72 22.81
C ILE A 214 18.74 11.91 23.15
N VAL A 215 18.42 11.97 24.42
CA VAL A 215 17.05 12.17 24.90
C VAL A 215 16.95 13.55 25.55
N LEU A 216 16.09 14.38 24.97
CA LEU A 216 15.69 15.67 25.53
C LEU A 216 14.32 15.50 26.18
N THR A 217 14.19 15.86 27.46
CA THR A 217 12.93 15.68 28.16
C THR A 217 12.72 16.66 29.30
N CYS A 218 11.49 17.13 29.48
CA CYS A 218 11.07 17.87 30.65
C CYS A 218 10.71 16.95 31.86
N ARG A 219 10.54 15.64 31.64
CA ARG A 219 10.15 14.63 32.64
C ARG A 219 11.36 13.98 33.33
N THR A 220 12.23 14.78 33.87
CA THR A 220 13.54 14.37 34.45
C THR A 220 13.42 13.20 35.45
N ASN A 221 12.39 13.22 36.30
CA ASN A 221 12.23 12.18 37.33
C ASN A 221 11.92 10.80 36.73
N THR A 222 11.09 10.74 35.68
CA THR A 222 10.76 9.51 34.97
C THR A 222 11.97 8.96 34.25
N PHE A 223 12.68 9.81 33.53
CA PHE A 223 13.85 9.43 32.72
C PHE A 223 15.13 9.15 33.49
N ARG A 224 15.18 9.43 34.81
CA ARG A 224 16.30 8.97 35.66
C ARG A 224 16.49 7.46 35.63
N LYS A 225 15.43 6.68 35.41
CA LYS A 225 15.47 5.21 35.31
C LYS A 225 16.04 4.73 33.96
N LEU A 226 16.10 5.56 32.94
CA LEU A 226 16.69 5.21 31.65
C LEU A 226 18.16 4.81 31.77
N GLY A 227 18.90 5.42 32.70
CA GLY A 227 20.37 5.30 32.77
C GLY A 227 21.06 6.21 31.78
N GLY A 228 22.34 5.99 31.55
CA GLY A 228 23.15 6.80 30.67
C GLY A 228 23.72 8.05 31.39
N THR A 229 24.34 8.96 30.61
CA THR A 229 24.97 10.18 31.11
C THR A 229 24.00 11.34 31.08
N MET A 230 23.65 11.88 32.22
CA MET A 230 22.80 13.07 32.31
C MET A 230 23.61 14.34 32.09
N LEU A 231 23.23 15.08 31.06
CA LEU A 231 23.83 16.37 30.75
C LEU A 231 22.87 17.49 31.19
N LYS A 232 23.41 18.55 31.77
CA LYS A 232 22.68 19.80 32.05
C LYS A 232 22.94 20.77 30.91
N ILE A 233 21.89 21.24 30.25
CA ILE A 233 21.97 22.31 29.28
C ILE A 233 21.77 23.61 30.06
N SER A 234 22.80 24.44 30.16
CA SER A 234 22.69 25.83 30.64
C SER A 234 22.54 26.74 29.42
N ALA A 235 21.63 27.71 29.50
CA ALA A 235 21.59 28.77 28.50
C ALA A 235 22.96 29.51 28.57
N ALA A 236 23.58 29.70 27.42
CA ALA A 236 24.74 30.61 27.36
C ALA A 236 24.21 31.98 27.74
N GLU A 237 24.82 32.59 28.75
CA GLU A 237 24.60 34.01 29.06
C GLU A 237 25.02 34.82 27.82
N ALA A 238 24.03 35.56 27.26
CA ALA A 238 24.22 36.40 26.07
C ALA A 238 24.96 37.69 26.43
#